data_92a9185da0d4b64fa5ca4e9228fc879a
#
_entry.id   92a9185da0d4b64fa5ca4e9228fc879a
#
_cell.length_a   1.000
_cell.length_b   1.000
_cell.length_c   1.000
_cell.angle_alpha   90.00
_cell.angle_beta   90.00
_cell.angle_gamma   90.00
#
_symmetry.space_group_name_H-M   'P 1'
#
loop_
_entity.id
_entity.type
_entity.pdbx_description
1 polymer ?
#
loop_
_entity_poly.entity_id
_entity_poly.type
_entity_poly.pdbx_seq_one_letter_code
_entity_poly.pdbx_strand_id
1 'polypeptide(L)'
;MSFQKMDRNFQSKKGKSFHIENGHDSRPFAVLIAEAMQAEWGETPSARKEVGRITQANERTVRNWFEGHNGPSGENLVCLVRHSDAVLETVLCLSGRQNLLPVAAILGLRDQLDALVHAIDDLRVH
;
A
#
# COMPACT_ATOMS: atom_id res chain seq x y z
N MET A 1 16.28 0.32 -21.02
CA MET A 1 15.49 -0.43 -20.06
C MET A 1 14.05 0.04 -20.03
N SER A 2 13.17 -0.88 -19.91
CA SER A 2 11.75 -0.53 -19.89
C SER A 2 11.39 0.36 -18.70
N PHE A 3 12.06 0.19 -17.58
CA PHE A 3 11.82 1.01 -16.41
C PHE A 3 12.09 2.49 -16.69
N GLN A 4 13.20 2.78 -17.33
CA GLN A 4 13.53 4.14 -17.70
C GLN A 4 12.53 4.74 -18.67
N LYS A 5 12.06 3.93 -19.60
CA LYS A 5 11.05 4.38 -20.54
C LYS A 5 9.78 4.79 -19.82
N MET A 6 9.37 4.00 -18.87
CA MET A 6 8.17 4.30 -18.10
C MET A 6 8.33 5.59 -17.33
N ASP A 7 9.50 5.79 -16.74
CA ASP A 7 9.76 7.01 -16.00
C ASP A 7 9.65 8.24 -16.90
N ARG A 8 10.18 8.15 -18.10
CA ARG A 8 10.08 9.26 -19.02
C ARG A 8 8.63 9.57 -19.37
N ASN A 9 7.83 8.54 -19.52
CA ASN A 9 6.42 8.74 -19.82
C ASN A 9 5.71 9.47 -18.69
N PHE A 10 6.00 9.09 -17.47
CA PHE A 10 5.42 9.78 -16.33
C PHE A 10 5.86 11.22 -16.28
N GLN A 11 7.12 11.46 -16.51
CA GLN A 11 7.64 12.82 -16.44
C GLN A 11 7.11 13.68 -17.57
N SER A 12 6.89 13.11 -18.72
CA SER A 12 6.34 13.88 -19.84
C SER A 12 4.93 14.35 -19.56
N LYS A 13 4.25 13.73 -18.62
CA LYS A 13 2.95 14.21 -18.18
C LYS A 13 3.05 15.34 -17.18
N LYS A 14 4.26 15.72 -16.84
CA LYS A 14 4.53 16.96 -16.12
C LYS A 14 3.88 17.04 -14.76
N GLY A 15 4.02 16.04 -14.01
CA GLY A 15 3.48 16.05 -12.68
C GLY A 15 1.98 15.91 -12.61
N LYS A 16 1.36 15.65 -13.72
CA LYS A 16 -0.06 15.35 -13.69
C LYS A 16 -0.31 14.06 -12.93
N SER A 17 -1.56 13.88 -12.59
CA SER A 17 -1.97 12.68 -11.88
C SER A 17 -1.52 11.43 -12.62
N PHE A 18 -1.07 10.47 -11.85
CA PHE A 18 -0.74 9.18 -12.38
C PHE A 18 -2.04 8.42 -12.67
N HIS A 19 -2.15 7.87 -13.85
CA HIS A 19 -3.34 7.14 -14.25
C HIS A 19 -3.05 5.66 -14.37
N ILE A 20 -3.98 4.85 -13.91
CA ILE A 20 -3.93 3.42 -14.12
C ILE A 20 -4.70 3.10 -15.39
N GLU A 21 -4.01 2.46 -16.32
CA GLU A 21 -4.62 2.09 -17.58
C GLU A 21 -5.57 0.91 -17.40
N ASN A 22 -6.22 0.53 -18.49
CA ASN A 22 -7.03 -0.69 -18.55
C ASN A 22 -8.24 -0.67 -17.64
N GLY A 23 -8.91 0.46 -17.59
CA GLY A 23 -10.16 0.55 -16.87
C GLY A 23 -10.01 0.67 -15.38
N HIS A 24 -8.82 0.86 -14.93
CA HIS A 24 -8.59 1.04 -13.52
C HIS A 24 -8.77 2.50 -13.12
N ASP A 25 -8.55 2.75 -11.87
CA ASP A 25 -8.81 4.03 -11.28
C ASP A 25 -7.85 5.09 -11.85
N SER A 26 -8.40 6.23 -12.25
CA SER A 26 -7.61 7.34 -12.79
C SER A 26 -7.37 8.44 -11.76
N ARG A 27 -7.70 8.19 -10.50
CA ARG A 27 -7.51 9.20 -9.47
C ARG A 27 -6.04 9.42 -9.17
N PRO A 28 -5.68 10.60 -8.61
CA PRO A 28 -4.29 10.90 -8.31
C PRO A 28 -3.67 9.91 -7.32
N PHE A 29 -2.36 9.74 -7.44
CA PHE A 29 -1.60 8.88 -6.57
C PHE A 29 -1.87 9.16 -5.08
N ALA A 30 -1.85 10.45 -4.70
CA ALA A 30 -2.05 10.79 -3.30
C ALA A 30 -3.39 10.33 -2.77
N VAL A 31 -4.43 10.41 -3.59
CA VAL A 31 -5.76 9.98 -3.19
C VAL A 31 -5.83 8.46 -3.05
N LEU A 32 -5.22 7.75 -3.98
CA LEU A 32 -5.23 6.29 -3.93
C LEU A 32 -4.46 5.76 -2.72
N ILE A 33 -3.33 6.38 -2.40
CA ILE A 33 -2.58 5.99 -1.21
C ILE A 33 -3.36 6.34 0.05
N ALA A 34 -4.04 7.49 0.06
CA ALA A 34 -4.86 7.86 1.21
C ALA A 34 -5.93 6.82 1.48
N GLU A 35 -6.59 6.35 0.44
CA GLU A 35 -7.62 5.33 0.59
C GLU A 35 -7.05 4.02 1.10
N ALA A 36 -5.88 3.64 0.61
CA ALA A 36 -5.22 2.44 1.09
C ALA A 36 -4.86 2.55 2.56
N MET A 37 -4.36 3.71 2.98
CA MET A 37 -4.03 3.96 4.37
C MET A 37 -5.27 3.93 5.25
N GLN A 38 -6.36 4.51 4.79
CA GLN A 38 -7.62 4.49 5.51
C GLN A 38 -8.15 3.06 5.66
N ALA A 39 -8.00 2.26 4.62
CA ALA A 39 -8.41 0.86 4.67
C ALA A 39 -7.59 0.07 5.68
N GLU A 40 -6.30 0.37 5.79
CA GLU A 40 -5.41 -0.35 6.68
C GLU A 40 -5.56 0.07 8.13
N TRP A 41 -5.57 1.38 8.38
CA TRP A 41 -5.48 1.90 9.74
C TRP A 41 -6.73 2.64 10.21
N GLY A 42 -7.65 2.96 9.31
CA GLY A 42 -8.83 3.76 9.66
C GLY A 42 -8.52 5.24 9.57
N GLU A 43 -9.48 6.06 10.02
CA GLU A 43 -9.37 7.51 9.87
C GLU A 43 -9.36 8.23 11.20
N THR A 44 -8.96 7.55 12.27
CA THR A 44 -8.97 8.11 13.59
C THR A 44 -7.65 8.81 13.93
N PRO A 45 -7.63 9.67 14.94
CA PRO A 45 -6.36 10.22 15.42
C PRO A 45 -5.38 9.13 15.84
N SER A 46 -5.88 8.03 16.36
CA SER A 46 -5.04 6.90 16.74
C SER A 46 -4.34 6.29 15.52
N ALA A 47 -5.05 6.20 14.38
CA ALA A 47 -4.46 5.72 13.15
C ALA A 47 -3.31 6.62 12.70
N ARG A 48 -3.52 7.93 12.78
CA ARG A 48 -2.47 8.88 12.38
C ARG A 48 -1.26 8.79 13.30
N LYS A 49 -1.47 8.58 14.58
CA LYS A 49 -0.36 8.41 15.51
C LYS A 49 0.44 7.15 15.20
N GLU A 50 -0.24 6.07 14.87
CA GLU A 50 0.45 4.83 14.52
C GLU A 50 1.30 5.01 13.27
N VAL A 51 0.75 5.64 12.24
CA VAL A 51 1.51 5.88 11.02
C VAL A 51 2.68 6.82 11.30
N GLY A 52 2.48 7.83 12.14
CA GLY A 52 3.58 8.71 12.54
C GLY A 52 4.68 7.96 13.26
N ARG A 53 4.30 7.01 14.09
CA ARG A 53 5.26 6.20 14.84
C ARG A 53 6.12 5.35 13.90
N ILE A 54 5.51 4.71 12.93
CA ILE A 54 6.25 3.80 12.05
C ILE A 54 7.07 4.53 10.98
N THR A 55 6.66 5.74 10.61
CA THR A 55 7.37 6.50 9.56
C THR A 55 8.27 7.58 10.12
N GLN A 56 8.09 7.95 11.37
CA GLN A 56 8.80 9.07 12.00
C GLN A 56 8.45 10.40 11.34
N ALA A 57 7.36 10.46 10.62
CA ALA A 57 6.87 11.71 10.03
C ALA A 57 6.06 12.49 11.06
N ASN A 58 6.03 13.82 10.92
CA ASN A 58 5.28 14.62 11.87
C ASN A 58 3.78 14.53 11.59
N GLU A 59 3.01 14.99 12.56
CA GLU A 59 1.56 14.85 12.53
C GLU A 59 0.94 15.52 11.31
N ARG A 60 1.41 16.69 10.96
CA ARG A 60 0.86 17.41 9.81
C ARG A 60 1.10 16.66 8.51
N THR A 61 2.31 16.12 8.35
CA THR A 61 2.66 15.36 7.17
C THR A 61 1.78 14.12 7.05
N VAL A 62 1.61 13.39 8.15
CA VAL A 62 0.78 12.20 8.16
C VAL A 62 -0.66 12.55 7.84
N ARG A 63 -1.17 13.62 8.41
CA ARG A 63 -2.53 14.08 8.12
C ARG A 63 -2.71 14.36 6.64
N ASN A 64 -1.73 15.02 6.02
CA ASN A 64 -1.80 15.31 4.59
C ASN A 64 -1.87 14.03 3.76
N TRP A 65 -1.18 12.98 4.18
CA TRP A 65 -1.27 11.70 3.49
C TRP A 65 -2.67 11.10 3.60
N PHE A 66 -3.24 11.09 4.81
CA PHE A 66 -4.57 10.53 5.03
C PHE A 66 -5.65 11.30 4.29
N GLU A 67 -5.44 12.59 4.11
CA GLU A 67 -6.43 13.44 3.43
C GLU A 67 -6.23 13.50 1.92
N GLY A 68 -5.19 12.86 1.42
CA GLY A 68 -4.95 12.83 -0.03
C GLY A 68 -4.40 14.12 -0.60
N HIS A 69 -3.89 15.00 0.24
CA HIS A 69 -3.30 16.26 -0.22
C HIS A 69 -1.92 16.03 -0.83
N ASN A 70 -1.13 15.19 -0.20
CA ASN A 70 0.20 14.83 -0.65
C ASN A 70 0.41 13.35 -0.46
N GLY A 71 1.22 12.75 -1.32
CA GLY A 71 1.62 11.37 -1.12
C GLY A 71 2.92 11.29 -0.33
N PRO A 72 3.19 10.14 0.30
CA PRO A 72 4.45 9.94 1.01
C PRO A 72 5.63 9.91 0.05
N SER A 73 6.79 10.36 0.53
CA SER A 73 8.02 10.26 -0.23
C SER A 73 8.44 8.79 -0.33
N GLY A 74 9.47 8.53 -1.15
CA GLY A 74 9.89 7.17 -1.40
C GLY A 74 10.18 6.37 -0.14
N GLU A 75 10.96 6.92 0.77
CA GLU A 75 11.30 6.22 2.00
C GLU A 75 10.07 5.93 2.86
N ASN A 76 9.18 6.90 2.95
CA ASN A 76 7.97 6.74 3.72
C ASN A 76 7.04 5.73 3.08
N LEU A 77 6.95 5.75 1.76
CA LEU A 77 6.14 4.78 1.05
C LEU A 77 6.64 3.36 1.28
N VAL A 78 7.95 3.16 1.23
CA VAL A 78 8.54 1.85 1.51
C VAL A 78 8.18 1.40 2.92
N CYS A 79 8.25 2.32 3.87
CA CYS A 79 7.89 2.01 5.25
C CYS A 79 6.43 1.60 5.37
N LEU A 80 5.54 2.32 4.70
CA LEU A 80 4.11 2.00 4.70
C LEU A 80 3.85 0.64 4.05
N VAL A 81 4.50 0.34 2.94
CA VAL A 81 4.37 -0.94 2.27
C VAL A 81 4.79 -2.08 3.19
N ARG A 82 5.83 -1.86 3.99
CA ARG A 82 6.30 -2.88 4.92
C ARG A 82 5.24 -3.24 5.95
N HIS A 83 4.35 -2.31 6.27
CA HIS A 83 3.37 -2.49 7.33
C HIS A 83 1.93 -2.60 6.84
N SER A 84 1.70 -2.59 5.52
CA SER A 84 0.34 -2.54 5.01
C SER A 84 0.21 -3.29 3.69
N ASP A 85 -0.60 -4.33 3.72
CA ASP A 85 -0.94 -5.05 2.49
C ASP A 85 -1.77 -4.18 1.56
N ALA A 86 -2.63 -3.33 2.11
CA ALA A 86 -3.46 -2.45 1.29
C ALA A 86 -2.61 -1.46 0.50
N VAL A 87 -1.59 -0.88 1.15
CA VAL A 87 -0.68 0.02 0.46
C VAL A 87 0.14 -0.74 -0.57
N LEU A 88 0.60 -1.94 -0.23
CA LEU A 88 1.34 -2.77 -1.18
C LEU A 88 0.51 -3.06 -2.43
N GLU A 89 -0.74 -3.46 -2.26
CA GLU A 89 -1.62 -3.75 -3.39
C GLU A 89 -1.77 -2.52 -4.29
N THR A 90 -1.96 -1.37 -3.67
CA THR A 90 -2.11 -0.13 -4.42
C THR A 90 -0.85 0.17 -5.23
N VAL A 91 0.33 0.01 -4.62
CA VAL A 91 1.60 0.25 -5.32
C VAL A 91 1.77 -0.74 -6.47
N LEU A 92 1.44 -2.00 -6.27
CA LEU A 92 1.55 -2.99 -7.33
C LEU A 92 0.62 -2.66 -8.50
N CYS A 93 -0.60 -2.24 -8.20
CA CYS A 93 -1.54 -1.83 -9.25
C CYS A 93 -1.04 -0.60 -9.99
N LEU A 94 -0.56 0.40 -9.23
CA LEU A 94 -0.08 1.64 -9.84
C LEU A 94 1.16 1.42 -10.70
N SER A 95 1.98 0.46 -10.32
CA SER A 95 3.20 0.17 -11.07
C SER A 95 2.96 -0.80 -12.24
N GLY A 96 1.71 -1.22 -12.44
CA GLY A 96 1.40 -2.17 -13.50
C GLY A 96 1.85 -3.59 -13.19
N ARG A 97 2.08 -3.88 -11.92
CA ARG A 97 2.58 -5.18 -11.49
C ARG A 97 1.53 -5.96 -10.71
N GLN A 98 0.27 -5.73 -11.01
CA GLN A 98 -0.82 -6.43 -10.32
C GLN A 98 -0.77 -7.94 -10.52
N ASN A 99 -0.01 -8.42 -11.49
CA ASN A 99 0.19 -9.85 -11.66
C ASN A 99 0.90 -10.49 -10.48
N LEU A 100 1.50 -9.70 -9.61
CA LEU A 100 2.14 -10.19 -8.40
C LEU A 100 1.18 -10.32 -7.21
N LEU A 101 -0.04 -9.79 -7.33
CA LEU A 101 -1.03 -9.90 -6.27
C LEU A 101 -1.35 -11.35 -5.89
N PRO A 102 -1.52 -12.27 -6.85
CA PRO A 102 -1.78 -13.66 -6.48
C PRO A 102 -0.68 -14.26 -5.62
N VAL A 103 0.58 -13.86 -5.85
CA VAL A 103 1.70 -14.37 -5.06
C VAL A 103 1.56 -13.87 -3.61
N ALA A 104 1.27 -12.60 -3.42
CA ALA A 104 1.08 -12.04 -2.10
C ALA A 104 -0.09 -12.72 -1.37
N ALA A 105 -1.17 -12.95 -2.10
CA ALA A 105 -2.34 -13.63 -1.53
C ALA A 105 -2.01 -15.06 -1.12
N ILE A 106 -1.21 -15.77 -1.92
CA ILE A 106 -0.81 -17.13 -1.62
C ILE A 106 0.05 -17.17 -0.37
N LEU A 107 0.95 -16.22 -0.20
CA LEU A 107 1.79 -16.16 1.00
C LEU A 107 0.93 -15.93 2.25
N GLY A 108 -0.04 -15.05 2.16
CA GLY A 108 -0.96 -14.82 3.26
C GLY A 108 -1.79 -16.06 3.58
N LEU A 109 -2.25 -16.76 2.55
CA LEU A 109 -3.00 -17.96 2.73
C LEU A 109 -2.16 -19.05 3.38
N ARG A 110 -0.89 -19.13 3.01
CA ARG A 110 0.02 -20.10 3.61
C ARG A 110 0.11 -19.90 5.12
N ASP A 111 0.25 -18.65 5.56
CA ASP A 111 0.31 -18.35 6.99
C ASP A 111 -0.98 -18.76 7.69
N GLN A 112 -2.12 -18.51 7.06
CA GLN A 112 -3.41 -18.91 7.61
C GLN A 112 -3.54 -20.42 7.73
N LEU A 113 -3.05 -21.15 6.72
CA LEU A 113 -3.07 -22.60 6.74
C LEU A 113 -2.17 -23.16 7.84
N ASP A 114 -0.99 -22.57 8.02
CA ASP A 114 -0.09 -22.99 9.08
C ASP A 114 -0.74 -22.80 10.45
N ALA A 115 -1.39 -21.67 10.66
CA ALA A 115 -2.08 -21.40 11.91
C ALA A 115 -3.20 -22.41 12.15
N LEU A 116 -3.93 -22.76 11.09
CA LEU A 116 -5.01 -23.72 11.19
C LEU A 116 -4.49 -25.12 11.52
N VAL A 117 -3.40 -25.53 10.89
CA VAL A 117 -2.77 -26.81 11.17
C VAL A 117 -2.35 -26.89 12.63
N HIS A 118 -1.76 -25.84 13.15
CA HIS A 118 -1.37 -25.82 14.57
C HIS A 118 -2.58 -25.94 15.48
N ALA A 119 -3.67 -25.27 15.16
CA ALA A 119 -4.88 -25.37 15.95
C ALA A 119 -5.45 -26.79 15.96
N ILE A 120 -5.40 -27.47 14.80
CA ILE A 120 -5.87 -28.84 14.69
C ILE A 120 -4.98 -29.77 15.50
N ASP A 121 -3.66 -29.58 15.43
CA ASP A 121 -2.72 -30.39 16.19
C ASP A 121 -2.95 -30.24 17.69
N ASP A 122 -3.22 -29.02 18.14
CA ASP A 122 -3.52 -28.78 19.56
C ASP A 122 -4.76 -29.54 20.00
N LEU A 123 -5.78 -29.56 19.16
CA LEU A 123 -6.99 -30.33 19.47
C LEU A 123 -6.72 -31.84 19.52
N ARG A 124 -5.83 -32.32 18.69
CA ARG A 124 -5.51 -33.75 18.66
C ARG A 124 -4.73 -34.19 19.89
N VAL A 125 -3.98 -33.29 20.47
CA VAL A 125 -3.18 -33.61 21.65
C VAL A 125 -4.08 -33.74 22.87
N HIS A 126 -5.21 -33.08 22.87
CA HIS A 126 -6.17 -33.15 23.96
C HIS A 126 -7.23 -34.17 23.72
#